data_533d201fcd30dbbda7580e7f42cc7dcf
#
_entry.id   533d201fcd30dbbda7580e7f42cc7dcf
#
_cell.length_a   1.000
_cell.length_b   1.000
_cell.length_c   1.000
_cell.angle_alpha   90.00
_cell.angle_beta   90.00
_cell.angle_gamma   90.00
#
_symmetry.space_group_name_H-M   'P 1'
#
loop_
_entity.id
_entity.type
_entity.pdbx_description
1 polymer ?
#
loop_
_entity_poly.entity_id
_entity_poly.type
_entity_poly.pdbx_seq_one_letter_code
_entity_poly.pdbx_strand_id
1 'polypeptide(L)'
;QWSSSAASDVYKRQYRNNVYFLGMGYDILRLQATKCKLLVDGEVMEGTGYFQKVSVQAPSFPWFWGMLHFDDGSYLDWFMPHVTPMWSARDDEPWRLRDFFRSPNIGTGVFHDRKTGNTQNFNNCTVELSKQNSPDALKDEKGKPLPEFLVKVWNEESSANIRVRAVSRARWVFDQPTRASWVSHLTYNEYPLEVISINYEDSEGSRNESDYEWIHGNAEHAWGVLH
;
A
#
# COMPACT_ATOMS: atom_id res chain seq x y z
N GLN A 1 6.47 -7.85 -32.94
CA GLN A 1 6.94 -6.45 -32.94
C GLN A 1 6.21 -5.69 -31.86
N TRP A 2 6.88 -5.43 -30.73
CA TRP A 2 6.35 -4.54 -29.70
C TRP A 2 6.36 -3.13 -30.26
N SER A 3 5.22 -2.48 -30.37
CA SER A 3 5.19 -1.12 -30.85
C SER A 3 5.93 -0.21 -29.86
N SER A 4 6.70 0.75 -30.38
CA SER A 4 7.45 1.71 -29.56
C SER A 4 6.56 2.50 -28.58
N SER A 5 5.26 2.63 -28.87
CA SER A 5 4.27 3.25 -28.00
C SER A 5 3.99 2.44 -26.73
N ALA A 6 3.92 1.10 -26.82
CA ALA A 6 3.73 0.25 -25.64
C ALA A 6 4.96 0.27 -24.72
N ALA A 7 6.17 0.27 -25.31
CA ALA A 7 7.41 0.37 -24.52
C ALA A 7 7.51 1.73 -23.79
N SER A 8 7.16 2.84 -24.43
CA SER A 8 7.18 4.17 -23.80
C SER A 8 6.19 4.28 -22.64
N ASP A 9 5.04 3.62 -22.72
CA ASP A 9 4.00 3.64 -21.69
C ASP A 9 4.43 2.81 -20.45
N VAL A 10 5.14 1.71 -20.66
CA VAL A 10 5.74 0.92 -19.57
C VAL A 10 6.82 1.71 -18.84
N TYR A 11 7.69 2.42 -19.54
CA TYR A 11 8.72 3.26 -18.92
C TYR A 11 8.15 4.42 -18.11
N LYS A 12 7.05 5.02 -18.53
CA LYS A 12 6.38 6.11 -17.81
C LYS A 12 5.72 5.65 -16.49
N ARG A 13 5.42 4.37 -16.36
CA ARG A 13 4.83 3.77 -15.16
C ARG A 13 5.86 3.11 -14.24
N GLN A 14 7.13 3.24 -14.56
CA GLN A 14 8.21 2.70 -13.79
C GLN A 14 8.60 3.69 -12.71
N TYR A 15 8.43 3.30 -11.46
CA TYR A 15 8.91 4.05 -10.31
C TYR A 15 10.12 3.33 -9.72
N ARG A 16 11.21 4.06 -9.55
CA ARG A 16 12.41 3.58 -8.85
C ARG A 16 12.72 4.49 -7.69
N ASN A 17 12.77 3.95 -6.51
CA ASN A 17 13.24 4.64 -5.31
C ASN A 17 14.48 3.94 -4.76
N ASN A 18 15.46 4.73 -4.40
CA ASN A 18 16.75 4.27 -3.92
C ASN A 18 17.17 5.18 -2.77
N VAL A 19 17.30 4.61 -1.57
CA VAL A 19 17.73 5.33 -0.37
C VAL A 19 18.81 4.51 0.32
N TYR A 20 20.00 5.10 0.48
CA TYR A 20 21.11 4.49 1.21
C TYR A 20 21.71 5.47 2.20
N PHE A 21 21.93 4.98 3.42
CA PHE A 21 22.61 5.71 4.49
C PHE A 21 23.49 4.74 5.28
N LEU A 22 24.79 5.04 5.39
CA LEU A 22 25.79 4.22 6.10
C LEU A 22 25.80 2.73 5.68
N GLY A 23 25.63 2.47 4.39
CA GLY A 23 25.61 1.09 3.85
C GLY A 23 24.31 0.33 4.09
N MET A 24 23.33 0.95 4.72
CA MET A 24 21.97 0.44 4.88
C MET A 24 21.02 1.18 3.94
N GLY A 25 20.02 0.48 3.42
CA GLY A 25 19.05 1.13 2.55
C GLY A 25 18.15 0.16 1.80
N TYR A 26 17.44 0.69 0.85
CA TYR A 26 16.58 -0.08 -0.03
C TYR A 26 16.60 0.45 -1.46
N ASP A 27 16.33 -0.44 -2.40
CA ASP A 27 16.07 -0.16 -3.80
C ASP A 27 14.75 -0.81 -4.19
N ILE A 28 13.80 -0.02 -4.64
CA ILE A 28 12.48 -0.48 -5.05
C ILE A 28 12.24 -0.08 -6.50
N LEU A 29 11.94 -1.10 -7.32
CA LEU A 29 11.41 -0.94 -8.67
C LEU A 29 9.94 -1.33 -8.66
N ARG A 30 9.07 -0.45 -9.17
CA ARG A 30 7.63 -0.69 -9.28
C ARG A 30 7.17 -0.49 -10.72
N LEU A 31 6.36 -1.41 -11.20
CA LEU A 31 5.57 -1.29 -12.43
C LEU A 31 4.10 -1.25 -12.02
N GLN A 32 3.47 -0.11 -12.23
CA GLN A 32 2.13 0.18 -11.74
C GLN A 32 1.11 0.11 -12.88
N ALA A 33 -0.11 -0.34 -12.58
CA ALA A 33 -1.25 -0.37 -13.50
C ALA A 33 -0.90 -0.94 -14.90
N THR A 34 -0.03 -1.94 -14.96
CA THR A 34 0.35 -2.59 -16.21
C THR A 34 -0.80 -3.48 -16.68
N LYS A 35 -1.27 -3.29 -17.91
CA LYS A 35 -2.25 -4.20 -18.50
C LYS A 35 -1.72 -5.62 -18.51
N CYS A 36 -2.48 -6.54 -17.97
CA CYS A 36 -2.13 -7.95 -17.92
C CYS A 36 -3.28 -8.83 -18.41
N LYS A 37 -2.90 -10.02 -18.85
CA LYS A 37 -3.80 -11.08 -19.26
C LYS A 37 -3.34 -12.36 -18.58
N LEU A 38 -4.21 -12.95 -17.82
CA LEU A 38 -3.95 -14.15 -17.03
C LEU A 38 -4.82 -15.29 -17.54
N LEU A 39 -4.32 -16.49 -17.43
CA LEU A 39 -5.08 -17.73 -17.62
C LEU A 39 -5.25 -18.37 -16.22
N VAL A 40 -6.46 -18.41 -15.71
CA VAL A 40 -6.78 -19.01 -14.42
C VAL A 40 -7.83 -20.09 -14.65
N ASP A 41 -7.51 -21.32 -14.29
CA ASP A 41 -8.39 -22.49 -14.43
C ASP A 41 -9.01 -22.66 -15.85
N GLY A 42 -8.26 -22.25 -16.88
CA GLY A 42 -8.69 -22.30 -18.28
C GLY A 42 -9.48 -21.08 -18.75
N GLU A 43 -9.78 -20.15 -17.89
CA GLU A 43 -10.45 -18.90 -18.22
C GLU A 43 -9.44 -17.75 -18.38
N VAL A 44 -9.67 -16.92 -19.39
CA VAL A 44 -8.84 -15.74 -19.64
C VAL A 44 -9.40 -14.56 -18.88
N MET A 45 -8.57 -13.99 -17.98
CA MET A 45 -8.87 -12.78 -17.23
C MET A 45 -8.00 -11.64 -17.74
N GLU A 46 -8.58 -10.49 -17.97
CA GLU A 46 -7.87 -9.27 -18.34
C GLU A 46 -8.03 -8.22 -17.22
N GLY A 47 -6.98 -7.45 -16.98
CA GLY A 47 -6.98 -6.44 -15.93
C GLY A 47 -5.67 -5.66 -15.87
N THR A 48 -5.43 -5.07 -14.72
CA THR A 48 -4.18 -4.37 -14.42
C THR A 48 -3.39 -5.14 -13.37
N GLY A 49 -2.08 -5.20 -13.56
CA GLY A 49 -1.14 -5.85 -12.66
C GLY A 49 -0.21 -4.85 -12.01
N TYR A 50 0.26 -5.22 -10.84
CA TYR A 50 1.33 -4.56 -10.12
C TYR A 50 2.53 -5.50 -10.02
N PHE A 51 3.71 -4.98 -10.27
CA PHE A 51 4.95 -5.69 -10.05
C PHE A 51 5.90 -4.84 -9.22
N GLN A 52 6.49 -5.44 -8.20
CA GLN A 52 7.49 -4.80 -7.36
C GLN A 52 8.71 -5.70 -7.21
N LYS A 53 9.89 -5.11 -7.39
CA LYS A 53 11.16 -5.72 -7.01
C LYS A 53 11.79 -4.87 -5.91
N VAL A 54 12.03 -5.49 -4.76
CA VAL A 54 12.61 -4.84 -3.59
C VAL A 54 13.93 -5.50 -3.24
N SER A 55 14.95 -4.67 -3.00
CA SER A 55 16.21 -5.06 -2.40
C SER A 55 16.41 -4.23 -1.14
N VAL A 56 16.54 -4.87 0.02
CA VAL A 56 16.67 -4.19 1.31
C VAL A 56 17.95 -4.66 2.00
N GLN A 57 18.74 -3.68 2.44
CA GLN A 57 19.94 -3.88 3.25
C GLN A 57 19.82 -3.05 4.54
N ALA A 58 18.69 -3.20 5.22
CA ALA A 58 18.39 -2.49 6.46
C ALA A 58 17.41 -3.30 7.29
N PRO A 59 17.32 -3.06 8.62
CA PRO A 59 16.20 -3.58 9.38
C PRO A 59 14.89 -3.12 8.78
N SER A 60 13.94 -4.02 8.65
CA SER A 60 12.60 -3.72 8.17
C SER A 60 11.74 -3.27 9.34
N PHE A 61 11.31 -2.02 9.34
CA PHE A 61 10.38 -1.50 10.35
C PHE A 61 8.94 -1.85 9.97
N PRO A 62 8.00 -1.84 10.92
CA PRO A 62 6.58 -1.95 10.63
C PRO A 62 6.11 -0.88 9.63
N TRP A 63 5.16 -1.25 8.77
CA TRP A 63 4.61 -0.32 7.77
C TRP A 63 3.14 -0.60 7.47
N PHE A 64 2.49 0.45 6.96
CA PHE A 64 1.30 0.36 6.15
C PHE A 64 1.67 0.67 4.71
N TRP A 65 1.22 -0.14 3.81
CA TRP A 65 1.28 0.12 2.39
C TRP A 65 -0.06 -0.25 1.75
N GLY A 66 -0.39 0.40 0.66
CA GLY A 66 -1.54 0.00 -0.12
C GLY A 66 -1.55 0.66 -1.48
N MET A 67 -2.40 0.13 -2.33
CA MET A 67 -2.57 0.61 -3.69
C MET A 67 -4.01 0.46 -4.16
N LEU A 68 -4.39 1.34 -5.08
CA LEU A 68 -5.64 1.30 -5.82
C LEU A 68 -5.36 1.36 -7.32
N HIS A 69 -6.06 0.53 -8.06
CA HIS A 69 -6.11 0.52 -9.51
C HIS A 69 -7.50 0.96 -9.95
N PHE A 70 -7.55 1.81 -10.95
CA PHE A 70 -8.77 2.38 -11.50
C PHE A 70 -9.02 1.83 -12.92
N ASP A 71 -10.27 1.77 -13.33
CA ASP A 71 -10.70 1.25 -14.63
C ASP A 71 -10.06 1.98 -15.82
N ASP A 72 -9.80 3.29 -15.68
CA ASP A 72 -9.15 4.11 -16.69
C ASP A 72 -7.64 3.89 -16.80
N GLY A 73 -7.07 3.08 -15.90
CA GLY A 73 -5.63 2.80 -15.80
C GLY A 73 -4.88 3.81 -14.94
N SER A 74 -5.59 4.69 -14.21
CA SER A 74 -5.02 5.48 -13.13
C SER A 74 -4.57 4.56 -11.98
N TYR A 75 -3.69 5.07 -11.13
CA TYR A 75 -3.11 4.32 -10.03
C TYR A 75 -2.83 5.23 -8.86
N LEU A 76 -3.13 4.78 -7.65
CA LEU A 76 -2.79 5.46 -6.42
C LEU A 76 -2.11 4.49 -5.46
N ASP A 77 -1.02 4.89 -4.82
CA ASP A 77 -0.42 4.15 -3.73
C ASP A 77 -0.10 5.05 -2.53
N TRP A 78 0.10 4.41 -1.40
CA TRP A 78 0.57 5.04 -0.18
C TRP A 78 1.51 4.11 0.57
N PHE A 79 2.42 4.72 1.32
CA PHE A 79 3.33 4.04 2.22
C PHE A 79 3.53 4.85 3.49
N MET A 80 3.33 4.24 4.64
CA MET A 80 3.57 4.86 5.93
C MET A 80 4.31 3.89 6.85
N PRO A 81 5.62 4.06 7.05
CA PRO A 81 6.32 3.35 8.12
C PRO A 81 5.81 3.85 9.47
N HIS A 82 5.71 2.95 10.43
CA HIS A 82 5.36 3.32 11.79
C HIS A 82 6.35 2.74 12.80
N VAL A 83 6.65 3.52 13.81
CA VAL A 83 7.56 3.13 14.88
C VAL A 83 6.79 3.03 16.19
N THR A 84 7.03 1.96 16.91
CA THR A 84 6.47 1.72 18.22
C THR A 84 7.56 1.24 19.17
N PRO A 85 7.50 1.55 20.47
CA PRO A 85 8.42 0.99 21.46
C PRO A 85 8.38 -0.55 21.53
N MET A 86 7.32 -1.15 21.00
CA MET A 86 7.09 -2.60 20.99
C MET A 86 7.34 -3.22 19.60
N TRP A 87 8.20 -2.63 18.79
CA TRP A 87 8.49 -3.04 17.43
C TRP A 87 8.88 -4.52 17.25
N SER A 88 9.51 -5.10 18.27
CA SER A 88 9.88 -6.52 18.29
C SER A 88 8.80 -7.44 18.86
N ALA A 89 7.67 -6.90 19.31
CA ALA A 89 6.61 -7.72 19.87
C ALA A 89 5.86 -8.47 18.78
N ARG A 90 5.53 -9.72 19.06
CA ARG A 90 4.60 -10.50 18.24
C ARG A 90 3.20 -9.96 18.46
N ASP A 91 2.64 -9.33 17.46
CA ASP A 91 1.32 -8.74 17.53
C ASP A 91 0.47 -9.16 16.34
N ASP A 92 -0.67 -9.74 16.65
CA ASP A 92 -1.65 -10.14 15.66
C ASP A 92 -2.74 -9.09 15.45
N GLU A 93 -2.75 -8.06 16.30
CA GLU A 93 -3.74 -7.01 16.24
C GLU A 93 -3.12 -5.76 15.64
N PRO A 94 -3.72 -5.23 14.57
CA PRO A 94 -3.12 -4.14 13.82
C PRO A 94 -3.02 -2.83 14.59
N TRP A 95 -3.76 -2.64 15.68
CA TRP A 95 -3.75 -1.37 16.42
C TRP A 95 -3.89 -1.54 17.92
N ARG A 96 -2.99 -0.85 18.64
CA ARG A 96 -3.05 -0.63 20.08
C ARG A 96 -2.58 0.78 20.42
N LEU A 97 -2.84 1.22 21.66
CA LEU A 97 -2.36 2.52 22.19
C LEU A 97 -0.85 2.74 22.02
N ARG A 98 -0.07 1.65 21.91
CA ARG A 98 1.38 1.69 21.68
C ARG A 98 1.80 2.10 20.28
N ASP A 99 0.89 2.14 19.31
CA ASP A 99 1.14 2.61 17.94
C ASP A 99 1.11 4.14 17.85
N PHE A 100 1.42 4.77 18.95
CA PHE A 100 1.32 6.22 19.13
C PHE A 100 2.37 7.00 18.34
N PHE A 101 3.50 6.40 18.05
CA PHE A 101 4.61 7.06 17.37
C PHE A 101 4.55 6.85 15.86
N ARG A 102 3.63 7.53 15.22
CA ARG A 102 3.56 7.62 13.77
C ARG A 102 4.17 8.94 13.35
N SER A 103 5.04 8.89 12.39
CA SER A 103 5.52 10.10 11.76
C SER A 103 4.88 10.25 10.38
N PRO A 104 3.87 11.10 10.21
CA PRO A 104 3.27 11.38 8.91
C PRO A 104 4.28 11.95 7.91
N ASN A 105 5.34 12.58 8.41
CA ASN A 105 6.39 13.19 7.59
C ASN A 105 7.35 12.17 6.94
N ILE A 106 7.23 10.88 7.25
CA ILE A 106 8.01 9.82 6.59
C ILE A 106 7.14 9.06 5.60
N GLY A 107 5.82 9.20 5.68
CA GLY A 107 4.88 8.57 4.77
C GLY A 107 4.85 9.27 3.43
N THR A 108 4.67 8.51 2.37
CA THR A 108 4.63 8.98 0.98
C THR A 108 3.44 8.36 0.25
N GLY A 109 3.12 8.91 -0.91
CA GLY A 109 2.16 8.33 -1.83
C GLY A 109 2.39 8.83 -3.25
N VAL A 110 1.77 8.17 -4.19
CA VAL A 110 1.80 8.56 -5.61
C VAL A 110 0.42 8.41 -6.20
N PHE A 111 -0.05 9.41 -6.92
CA PHE A 111 -1.21 9.28 -7.79
C PHE A 111 -0.80 9.53 -9.23
N HIS A 112 -1.03 8.55 -10.08
CA HIS A 112 -0.88 8.68 -11.53
C HIS A 112 -2.26 8.76 -12.15
N ASP A 113 -2.57 9.92 -12.72
CA ASP A 113 -3.79 10.14 -13.47
C ASP A 113 -3.59 9.78 -14.94
N ARG A 114 -4.32 8.79 -15.40
CA ARG A 114 -4.23 8.32 -16.79
C ARG A 114 -4.82 9.32 -17.77
N LYS A 115 -5.84 10.07 -17.38
CA LYS A 115 -6.56 11.03 -18.27
C LYS A 115 -5.66 12.19 -18.65
N THR A 116 -4.95 12.74 -17.67
CA THR A 116 -4.04 13.88 -17.88
C THR A 116 -2.61 13.45 -18.18
N GLY A 117 -2.24 12.22 -17.80
CA GLY A 117 -0.86 11.70 -17.84
C GLY A 117 0.01 12.27 -16.73
N ASN A 118 -0.56 13.03 -15.80
CA ASN A 118 0.16 13.63 -14.69
C ASN A 118 0.43 12.60 -13.58
N THR A 119 1.53 12.81 -12.86
CA THR A 119 1.88 12.03 -11.69
C THR A 119 2.14 12.98 -10.53
N GLN A 120 1.32 12.87 -9.50
CA GLN A 120 1.47 13.61 -8.25
C GLN A 120 2.21 12.74 -7.23
N ASN A 121 3.25 13.33 -6.62
CA ASN A 121 3.99 12.71 -5.53
C ASN A 121 3.60 13.38 -4.22
N PHE A 122 3.11 12.60 -3.27
CA PHE A 122 2.74 13.08 -1.95
C PHE A 122 3.91 12.86 -0.99
N ASN A 123 4.25 13.90 -0.27
CA ASN A 123 5.35 13.89 0.71
C ASN A 123 4.87 13.54 2.12
N ASN A 124 3.57 13.39 2.28
CA ASN A 124 2.95 13.08 3.56
C ASN A 124 1.91 11.98 3.37
N CYS A 125 1.82 11.11 4.37
CA CYS A 125 0.81 10.06 4.44
C CYS A 125 0.42 9.78 5.88
N THR A 126 -0.87 9.64 6.13
CA THR A 126 -1.39 9.05 7.37
C THR A 126 -2.30 7.89 7.04
N VAL A 127 -2.22 6.84 7.85
CA VAL A 127 -3.12 5.70 7.81
C VAL A 127 -3.70 5.50 9.21
N GLU A 128 -5.00 5.50 9.31
CA GLU A 128 -5.73 5.20 10.53
C GLU A 128 -6.62 3.99 10.30
N LEU A 129 -6.82 3.19 11.35
CA LEU A 129 -7.74 2.08 11.30
C LEU A 129 -9.00 2.44 12.06
N SER A 130 -10.13 2.20 11.43
CA SER A 130 -11.43 2.39 12.03
C SER A 130 -12.18 1.07 12.14
N LYS A 131 -13.24 1.08 12.93
CA LYS A 131 -14.23 0.00 13.04
C LYS A 131 -13.76 -1.38 13.51
N GLN A 132 -12.53 -1.58 13.94
CA GLN A 132 -12.08 -2.90 14.44
C GLN A 132 -12.91 -3.45 15.59
N ASN A 133 -13.44 -2.57 16.43
CA ASN A 133 -14.29 -2.92 17.57
C ASN A 133 -15.78 -2.71 17.29
N SER A 134 -16.16 -2.42 16.05
CA SER A 134 -17.57 -2.27 15.68
C SER A 134 -18.26 -3.64 15.63
N PRO A 135 -19.49 -3.78 16.15
CA PRO A 135 -20.28 -4.99 15.93
C PRO A 135 -20.48 -5.35 14.44
N ASP A 136 -20.48 -4.33 13.58
CA ASP A 136 -20.70 -4.46 12.13
C ASP A 136 -19.41 -4.70 11.34
N ALA A 137 -18.25 -4.85 12.01
CA ALA A 137 -17.01 -5.16 11.34
C ALA A 137 -17.10 -6.52 10.64
N LEU A 138 -16.68 -6.56 9.36
CA LEU A 138 -16.46 -7.82 8.66
C LEU A 138 -15.43 -8.63 9.44
N LYS A 139 -15.54 -9.95 9.37
CA LYS A 139 -14.63 -10.86 10.07
C LYS A 139 -13.95 -11.77 9.06
N ASP A 140 -12.71 -12.11 9.37
CA ASP A 140 -11.99 -13.14 8.62
C ASP A 140 -12.52 -14.55 8.95
N GLU A 141 -11.97 -15.58 8.30
CA GLU A 141 -12.33 -16.99 8.50
C GLU A 141 -12.13 -17.48 9.94
N LYS A 142 -11.29 -16.79 10.73
CA LYS A 142 -11.04 -17.08 12.14
C LYS A 142 -11.90 -16.26 13.09
N GLY A 143 -12.86 -15.49 12.55
CA GLY A 143 -13.75 -14.64 13.32
C GLY A 143 -13.11 -13.35 13.85
N LYS A 144 -11.90 -12.99 13.40
CA LYS A 144 -11.23 -11.75 13.77
C LYS A 144 -11.75 -10.60 12.91
N PRO A 145 -11.99 -9.42 13.47
CA PRO A 145 -12.47 -8.27 12.70
C PRO A 145 -11.46 -7.85 11.65
N LEU A 146 -11.99 -7.50 10.48
CA LEU A 146 -11.23 -6.93 9.37
C LEU A 146 -11.16 -5.40 9.54
N PRO A 147 -10.03 -4.79 9.20
CA PRO A 147 -9.86 -3.35 9.35
C PRO A 147 -10.58 -2.57 8.24
N GLU A 148 -10.94 -1.34 8.60
CA GLU A 148 -11.25 -0.28 7.65
C GLU A 148 -10.12 0.77 7.76
N PHE A 149 -9.51 1.15 6.64
CA PHE A 149 -8.41 2.09 6.59
C PHE A 149 -8.92 3.46 6.17
N LEU A 150 -8.54 4.47 6.95
CA LEU A 150 -8.66 5.87 6.60
C LEU A 150 -7.27 6.36 6.21
N VAL A 151 -7.08 6.62 4.94
CA VAL A 151 -5.79 7.02 4.38
C VAL A 151 -5.90 8.46 3.90
N LYS A 152 -4.92 9.26 4.26
CA LYS A 152 -4.73 10.60 3.71
C LYS A 152 -3.32 10.73 3.19
N VAL A 153 -3.19 11.14 1.93
CA VAL A 153 -1.92 11.51 1.32
C VAL A 153 -2.01 12.94 0.82
N TRP A 154 -0.91 13.72 0.96
CA TRP A 154 -0.95 15.12 0.53
C TRP A 154 0.44 15.70 0.29
N ASN A 155 0.47 16.74 -0.48
CA ASN A 155 1.56 17.70 -0.62
C ASN A 155 0.98 19.14 -0.56
N GLU A 156 1.73 20.14 -1.03
CA GLU A 156 1.28 21.54 -1.02
C GLU A 156 0.19 21.84 -2.06
N GLU A 157 0.10 21.02 -3.13
CA GLU A 157 -0.73 21.29 -4.31
C GLU A 157 -1.92 20.33 -4.44
N SER A 158 -1.85 19.18 -3.79
CA SER A 158 -2.84 18.12 -3.97
C SER A 158 -3.01 17.24 -2.74
N SER A 159 -4.17 16.62 -2.62
CA SER A 159 -4.47 15.66 -1.56
C SER A 159 -5.40 14.56 -2.02
N ALA A 160 -5.31 13.40 -1.37
CA ALA A 160 -6.32 12.35 -1.47
C ALA A 160 -6.72 11.86 -0.09
N ASN A 161 -8.03 11.82 0.16
CA ASN A 161 -8.65 11.22 1.32
C ASN A 161 -9.36 9.95 0.87
N ILE A 162 -8.99 8.82 1.45
CA ILE A 162 -9.39 7.49 1.00
C ILE A 162 -9.96 6.72 2.17
N ARG A 163 -11.10 6.11 1.97
CA ARG A 163 -11.68 5.17 2.92
C ARG A 163 -11.89 3.85 2.24
N VAL A 164 -11.21 2.83 2.73
CA VAL A 164 -11.24 1.48 2.16
C VAL A 164 -11.48 0.46 3.25
N ARG A 165 -12.14 -0.63 2.93
CA ARG A 165 -12.46 -1.72 3.84
C ARG A 165 -11.82 -3.00 3.35
N ALA A 166 -11.16 -3.71 4.27
CA ALA A 166 -10.68 -5.06 4.00
C ALA A 166 -11.86 -6.02 3.87
N VAL A 167 -11.85 -6.84 2.82
CA VAL A 167 -12.89 -7.86 2.58
C VAL A 167 -12.42 -9.26 2.96
N SER A 168 -11.12 -9.48 3.04
CA SER A 168 -10.49 -10.69 3.55
C SER A 168 -9.09 -10.38 4.09
N ARG A 169 -8.43 -11.38 4.67
CA ARG A 169 -7.07 -11.25 5.17
C ARG A 169 -6.25 -12.49 4.85
N ALA A 170 -5.11 -12.30 4.21
CA ALA A 170 -4.04 -13.26 4.20
C ALA A 170 -2.98 -12.84 5.23
N ARG A 171 -2.41 -13.81 5.95
CA ARG A 171 -1.46 -13.54 7.03
C ARG A 171 -0.31 -14.51 6.99
N TRP A 172 0.90 -13.98 7.05
CA TRP A 172 2.14 -14.72 7.20
C TRP A 172 2.91 -14.27 8.43
N VAL A 173 3.67 -15.19 8.98
CA VAL A 173 4.59 -14.94 10.07
C VAL A 173 5.97 -15.40 9.63
N PHE A 174 6.90 -14.46 9.65
CA PHE A 174 8.31 -14.71 9.34
C PHE A 174 9.10 -14.68 10.63
N ASP A 175 9.67 -15.81 10.99
CA ASP A 175 10.60 -15.94 12.11
C ASP A 175 11.98 -16.25 11.57
N GLN A 176 12.97 -15.48 11.99
CA GLN A 176 14.38 -15.72 11.70
C GLN A 176 15.14 -16.03 12.98
N PRO A 177 16.29 -16.71 12.88
CA PRO A 177 17.13 -16.94 14.04
C PRO A 177 17.52 -15.65 14.74
N THR A 178 17.40 -15.64 16.06
CA THR A 178 17.87 -14.53 16.89
C THR A 178 19.36 -14.33 16.71
N ARG A 179 19.79 -13.12 16.41
CA ARG A 179 21.20 -12.73 16.30
C ARG A 179 21.52 -11.69 17.36
N ALA A 180 22.62 -11.90 18.09
CA ALA A 180 23.07 -10.98 19.15
C ALA A 180 21.94 -10.58 20.12
N SER A 181 21.07 -11.53 20.50
CA SER A 181 19.89 -11.33 21.36
C SER A 181 18.75 -10.47 20.76
N TRP A 182 18.83 -10.14 19.50
CA TRP A 182 17.76 -9.44 18.79
C TRP A 182 16.82 -10.45 18.13
N VAL A 183 15.56 -10.38 18.50
CA VAL A 183 14.50 -11.20 17.88
C VAL A 183 14.16 -10.60 16.52
N SER A 184 14.25 -11.44 15.48
CA SER A 184 13.84 -11.08 14.13
C SER A 184 12.51 -11.75 13.83
N HIS A 185 11.45 -10.97 13.79
CA HIS A 185 10.09 -11.45 13.61
C HIS A 185 9.24 -10.41 12.87
N LEU A 186 8.53 -10.85 11.84
CA LEU A 186 7.57 -10.02 11.13
C LEU A 186 6.24 -10.75 10.99
N THR A 187 5.17 -10.16 11.45
CA THR A 187 3.81 -10.52 11.07
C THR A 187 3.39 -9.63 9.90
N TYR A 188 3.03 -10.26 8.80
CA TYR A 188 2.63 -9.59 7.56
C TYR A 188 1.18 -9.93 7.27
N ASN A 189 0.36 -8.91 7.12
CA ASN A 189 -1.03 -9.05 6.75
C ASN A 189 -1.27 -8.36 5.41
N GLU A 190 -2.04 -9.00 4.57
CA GLU A 190 -2.46 -8.50 3.27
C GLU A 190 -3.98 -8.55 3.15
N TYR A 191 -4.55 -7.48 2.61
CA TYR A 191 -5.99 -7.26 2.58
C TYR A 191 -6.43 -6.82 1.19
N PRO A 192 -7.19 -7.65 0.45
CA PRO A 192 -7.99 -7.14 -0.66
C PRO A 192 -8.98 -6.10 -0.16
N LEU A 193 -9.16 -5.03 -0.93
CA LEU A 193 -9.90 -3.84 -0.51
C LEU A 193 -11.17 -3.64 -1.32
N GLU A 194 -12.21 -3.20 -0.63
CA GLU A 194 -13.37 -2.51 -1.19
C GLU A 194 -13.22 -1.01 -0.92
N VAL A 195 -13.38 -0.19 -1.94
CA VAL A 195 -13.35 1.27 -1.79
C VAL A 195 -14.72 1.75 -1.32
N ILE A 196 -14.74 2.48 -0.20
CA ILE A 196 -15.96 3.08 0.36
C ILE A 196 -16.09 4.52 -0.15
N SER A 197 -14.98 5.26 -0.14
CA SER A 197 -14.93 6.60 -0.72
C SER A 197 -13.50 6.98 -1.03
N ILE A 198 -13.36 7.80 -2.05
CA ILE A 198 -12.13 8.49 -2.40
C ILE A 198 -12.46 9.95 -2.74
N ASN A 199 -11.68 10.87 -2.24
CA ASN A 199 -11.74 12.27 -2.64
C ASN A 199 -10.31 12.73 -2.93
N TYR A 200 -10.02 12.92 -4.20
CA TYR A 200 -8.78 13.49 -4.69
C TYR A 200 -9.02 14.92 -5.13
N GLU A 201 -8.12 15.82 -4.76
CA GLU A 201 -8.18 17.24 -5.08
C GLU A 201 -6.79 17.72 -5.53
N ASP A 202 -6.77 18.47 -6.61
CA ASP A 202 -5.61 19.21 -7.12
C ASP A 202 -6.04 20.55 -7.77
N SER A 203 -5.09 21.25 -8.39
CA SER A 203 -5.36 22.52 -9.08
C SER A 203 -6.27 22.38 -10.29
N GLU A 204 -6.44 21.20 -10.85
CA GLU A 204 -7.28 20.90 -12.02
C GLU A 204 -8.72 20.53 -11.64
N GLY A 205 -8.97 20.23 -10.36
CA GLY A 205 -10.29 19.90 -9.84
C GLY A 205 -10.29 18.77 -8.81
N SER A 206 -11.45 18.16 -8.66
CA SER A 206 -11.63 17.01 -7.74
C SER A 206 -12.10 15.78 -8.50
N ARG A 207 -11.78 14.63 -7.94
CA ARG A 207 -12.25 13.31 -8.39
C ARG A 207 -12.67 12.46 -7.21
N ASN A 208 -13.68 11.65 -7.41
CA ASN A 208 -14.19 10.74 -6.39
C ASN A 208 -14.48 9.35 -6.98
N GLU A 209 -14.93 8.42 -6.16
CA GLU A 209 -15.19 7.04 -6.58
C GLU A 209 -16.23 6.93 -7.70
N SER A 210 -17.17 7.88 -7.81
CA SER A 210 -18.21 7.85 -8.85
C SER A 210 -17.72 8.23 -10.25
N ASP A 211 -16.48 8.74 -10.35
CA ASP A 211 -15.85 9.05 -11.63
C ASP A 211 -15.28 7.81 -12.34
N TYR A 212 -15.34 6.65 -11.69
CA TYR A 212 -14.76 5.39 -12.15
C TYR A 212 -15.79 4.27 -12.15
N GLU A 213 -15.71 3.39 -13.14
CA GLU A 213 -16.57 2.20 -13.23
C GLU A 213 -16.24 1.19 -12.13
N TRP A 214 -14.93 1.02 -11.86
CA TRP A 214 -14.44 0.21 -10.76
C TRP A 214 -13.11 0.73 -10.21
N ILE A 215 -12.90 0.49 -8.92
CA ILE A 215 -11.63 0.72 -8.24
C ILE A 215 -11.34 -0.53 -7.41
N HIS A 216 -10.21 -1.16 -7.64
CA HIS A 216 -9.75 -2.32 -6.88
C HIS A 216 -8.39 -2.05 -6.25
N GLY A 217 -8.14 -2.67 -5.12
CA GLY A 217 -6.87 -2.48 -4.46
C GLY A 217 -6.54 -3.52 -3.42
N ASN A 218 -5.37 -3.33 -2.88
CA ASN A 218 -4.80 -4.14 -1.83
C ASN A 218 -4.10 -3.27 -0.80
N ALA A 219 -4.10 -3.70 0.45
CA ALA A 219 -3.32 -3.06 1.51
C ALA A 219 -2.53 -4.09 2.30
N GLU A 220 -1.39 -3.65 2.78
CA GLU A 220 -0.52 -4.40 3.67
C GLU A 220 -0.41 -3.71 5.02
N HIS A 221 -0.34 -4.51 6.06
CA HIS A 221 0.09 -4.08 7.37
C HIS A 221 1.11 -5.07 7.90
N ALA A 222 2.33 -4.61 8.05
CA ALA A 222 3.41 -5.38 8.64
C ALA A 222 3.69 -4.92 10.06
N TRP A 223 4.01 -5.86 10.91
CA TRP A 223 4.29 -5.68 12.32
C TRP A 223 5.52 -6.49 12.75
N GLY A 224 6.34 -5.93 13.59
CA GLY A 224 7.61 -6.55 13.99
C GLY A 224 8.79 -6.01 13.18
N VAL A 225 9.95 -6.60 13.33
CA VAL A 225 11.20 -6.20 12.67
C VAL A 225 11.93 -7.43 12.15
N LEU A 226 12.34 -7.41 10.89
CA LEU A 226 13.32 -8.32 10.31
C LEU A 226 14.69 -7.64 10.25
N HIS A 227 15.75 -8.35 10.64
CA HIS A 227 17.13 -7.87 10.54
C HIS A 227 18.13 -8.98 10.29
#